data_cb606fa0e482666bdff4d5d1bc308085
#
_entry.id   cb606fa0e482666bdff4d5d1bc308085
#
_cell.length_a   1.000
_cell.length_b   1.000
_cell.length_c   1.000
_cell.angle_alpha   90.00
_cell.angle_beta   90.00
_cell.angle_gamma   90.00
#
_symmetry.space_group_name_H-M   'P 1'
#
loop_
_entity.id
_entity.type
_entity.pdbx_description
1 polymer ?
#
loop_
_entity_poly.entity_id
_entity_poly.type
_entity_poly.pdbx_seq_one_letter_code
_entity_poly.pdbx_strand_id
1 'polypeptide(L)'
;MASGARKVNRFRGRFACGGPGQGALDVQARPERGPDMPDTTIIARYEAKGLRMTGQRRTIARVLQESEDHPDVEELYSRASAIDSGISIATVYRTVKLFEEAGILERLEFGDGRARYEDAERDHHDHLIDLTTGEVIEFVDAEIEALQERIATELGYELRGHRLELYGVKRRKS
;
A
#
# COMPACT_ATOMS: atom_id res chain seq x y z
N MET A 1 5.82 29.67 16.83
CA MET A 1 4.68 28.95 16.23
C MET A 1 5.03 28.67 14.80
N ALA A 2 5.55 27.50 14.49
CA ALA A 2 5.93 27.08 13.13
C ALA A 2 4.99 25.97 12.68
N SER A 3 4.10 26.31 11.73
CA SER A 3 3.18 25.42 11.07
C SER A 3 3.96 24.54 10.09
N GLY A 4 4.08 23.25 10.37
CA GLY A 4 4.65 22.25 9.47
C GLY A 4 3.67 21.93 8.35
N ALA A 5 3.85 22.52 7.20
CA ALA A 5 3.12 22.14 5.99
C ALA A 5 3.59 20.75 5.52
N ARG A 6 2.72 19.73 5.60
CA ARG A 6 2.92 18.44 4.96
C ARG A 6 2.92 18.64 3.43
N LYS A 7 4.00 18.24 2.78
CA LYS A 7 4.07 18.20 1.33
C LYS A 7 3.11 17.14 0.82
N VAL A 8 2.06 17.58 0.17
CA VAL A 8 1.14 16.70 -0.57
C VAL A 8 1.79 16.40 -1.91
N ASN A 9 1.97 15.12 -2.21
CA ASN A 9 2.57 14.65 -3.46
C ASN A 9 1.62 14.95 -4.63
N ARG A 10 2.14 15.57 -5.68
CA ARG A 10 1.37 16.04 -6.83
C ARG A 10 1.22 14.88 -7.81
N PHE A 11 0.05 14.28 -7.83
CA PHE A 11 -0.33 13.26 -8.80
C PHE A 11 -0.43 13.89 -10.19
N ARG A 12 0.40 13.49 -11.15
CA ARG A 12 0.27 13.78 -12.58
C ARG A 12 0.08 12.46 -13.33
N GLY A 13 -1.13 11.91 -13.26
CA GLY A 13 -1.57 10.87 -14.19
C GLY A 13 -2.17 11.52 -15.46
N ARG A 14 -1.68 11.16 -16.63
CA ARG A 14 -2.34 11.50 -17.90
C ARG A 14 -3.47 10.51 -18.14
N PHE A 15 -4.69 10.98 -18.03
CA PHE A 15 -5.86 10.19 -18.45
C PHE A 15 -6.01 10.22 -19.96
N ALA A 16 -6.03 9.05 -20.60
CA ALA A 16 -6.48 8.89 -21.97
C ALA A 16 -7.96 8.45 -21.91
N CYS A 17 -8.85 9.30 -22.44
CA CYS A 17 -10.27 8.98 -22.59
C CYS A 17 -10.45 7.87 -23.63
N GLY A 18 -10.80 6.65 -23.18
CA GLY A 18 -11.30 5.56 -24.02
C GLY A 18 -12.80 5.37 -23.76
N GLY A 19 -13.58 5.20 -24.84
CA GLY A 19 -15.05 5.17 -24.86
C GLY A 19 -15.67 3.94 -24.16
N PRO A 20 -17.03 3.82 -24.13
CA PRO A 20 -17.76 2.87 -23.30
C PRO A 20 -17.59 1.43 -23.78
N GLY A 21 -16.75 0.67 -23.11
CA GLY A 21 -16.57 -0.75 -23.31
C GLY A 21 -16.61 -1.45 -21.96
N GLN A 22 -17.29 -2.59 -21.91
CA GLN A 22 -17.51 -3.46 -20.76
C GLN A 22 -16.25 -3.56 -19.89
N GLY A 23 -16.25 -2.85 -18.76
CA GLY A 23 -15.14 -2.82 -17.84
C GLY A 23 -14.97 -4.17 -17.12
N ALA A 24 -13.99 -4.95 -17.55
CA ALA A 24 -13.45 -5.99 -16.71
C ALA A 24 -12.68 -5.27 -15.60
N LEU A 25 -13.02 -5.54 -14.33
CA LEU A 25 -12.24 -5.12 -13.17
C LEU A 25 -10.81 -5.62 -13.37
N ASP A 26 -9.87 -4.69 -13.47
CA ASP A 26 -8.46 -5.03 -13.57
C ASP A 26 -7.99 -5.47 -12.17
N VAL A 27 -8.12 -6.76 -11.88
CA VAL A 27 -7.50 -7.38 -10.71
C VAL A 27 -6.02 -7.50 -11.04
N GLN A 28 -5.25 -6.51 -10.62
CA GLN A 28 -3.93 -6.25 -11.15
C GLN A 28 -2.91 -7.35 -10.87
N ALA A 29 -2.36 -7.87 -11.97
CA ALA A 29 -0.98 -8.32 -11.97
C ALA A 29 -0.07 -7.08 -11.95
N ARG A 30 0.89 -7.08 -11.04
CA ARG A 30 1.90 -6.03 -10.84
C ARG A 30 2.55 -5.67 -12.18
N PRO A 31 2.60 -4.41 -12.64
CA PRO A 31 3.35 -4.04 -13.83
C PRO A 31 4.83 -4.40 -13.63
N GLU A 32 5.40 -5.12 -14.60
CA GLU A 32 6.84 -5.41 -14.59
C GLU A 32 7.61 -4.08 -14.63
N ARG A 33 8.52 -3.89 -13.67
CA ARG A 33 9.37 -2.70 -13.60
C ARG A 33 10.29 -2.67 -14.81
N GLY A 34 10.19 -1.62 -15.59
CA GLY A 34 11.14 -1.34 -16.67
C GLY A 34 12.56 -1.06 -16.12
N PRO A 35 13.62 -1.29 -16.92
CA PRO A 35 15.03 -1.24 -16.48
C PRO A 35 15.56 0.17 -16.12
N ASP A 36 14.79 1.24 -16.29
CA ASP A 36 15.26 2.64 -16.15
C ASP A 36 14.55 3.42 -15.01
N MET A 37 13.81 2.75 -14.12
CA MET A 37 13.23 3.43 -12.96
C MET A 37 14.29 3.55 -11.84
N PRO A 38 14.38 4.72 -11.17
CA PRO A 38 15.26 4.85 -10.02
C PRO A 38 14.93 3.76 -8.99
N ASP A 39 15.97 3.26 -8.30
CA ASP A 39 15.82 2.23 -7.27
C ASP A 39 14.92 2.74 -6.13
N THR A 40 13.61 2.56 -6.30
CA THR A 40 12.55 2.95 -5.35
C THR A 40 12.31 1.88 -4.30
N THR A 41 13.27 0.96 -4.10
CA THR A 41 13.12 -0.08 -3.08
C THR A 41 12.99 0.54 -1.69
N ILE A 42 12.25 -0.14 -0.82
CA ILE A 42 12.15 0.21 0.61
C ILE A 42 13.54 0.47 1.20
N ILE A 43 14.53 -0.37 0.82
CA ILE A 43 15.91 -0.27 1.30
C ILE A 43 16.55 1.05 0.84
N ALA A 44 16.50 1.34 -0.46
CA ALA A 44 17.09 2.54 -1.02
C ALA A 44 16.49 3.82 -0.46
N ARG A 45 15.16 3.86 -0.31
CA ARG A 45 14.45 5.01 0.30
C ARG A 45 14.80 5.21 1.76
N TYR A 46 14.98 4.12 2.52
CA TYR A 46 15.37 4.21 3.92
C TYR A 46 16.80 4.72 4.07
N GLU A 47 17.74 4.24 3.24
CA GLU A 47 19.13 4.68 3.22
C GLU A 47 19.25 6.13 2.73
N ALA A 48 18.47 6.55 1.74
CA ALA A 48 18.42 7.94 1.26
C ALA A 48 17.96 8.95 2.33
N LYS A 49 17.22 8.49 3.34
CA LYS A 49 16.85 9.31 4.51
C LYS A 49 17.97 9.37 5.57
N GLY A 50 19.16 8.82 5.29
CA GLY A 50 20.31 8.79 6.20
C GLY A 50 20.13 7.82 7.37
N LEU A 51 19.19 6.89 7.29
CA LEU A 51 18.87 5.95 8.36
C LEU A 51 19.69 4.67 8.23
N ARG A 52 20.18 4.16 9.37
CA ARG A 52 21.06 2.99 9.38
C ARG A 52 20.31 1.71 9.04
N MET A 53 20.63 1.11 7.89
CA MET A 53 20.18 -0.21 7.50
C MET A 53 21.06 -1.30 8.13
N THR A 54 20.43 -2.24 8.85
CA THR A 54 21.10 -3.44 9.40
C THR A 54 20.72 -4.66 8.57
N GLY A 55 21.45 -5.78 8.72
CA GLY A 55 21.13 -7.04 8.03
C GLY A 55 19.69 -7.48 8.26
N GLN A 56 19.26 -7.51 9.53
CA GLN A 56 17.88 -7.90 9.89
C GLN A 56 16.82 -6.95 9.30
N ARG A 57 17.05 -5.62 9.33
CA ARG A 57 16.15 -4.66 8.69
C ARG A 57 16.06 -4.86 7.17
N ARG A 58 17.19 -5.20 6.55
CA ARG A 58 17.26 -5.49 5.11
C ARG A 58 16.43 -6.73 4.75
N THR A 59 16.50 -7.78 5.58
CA THR A 59 15.67 -8.98 5.40
C THR A 59 14.19 -8.64 5.53
N ILE A 60 13.78 -7.89 6.57
CA ILE A 60 12.39 -7.50 6.78
C ILE A 60 11.89 -6.58 5.64
N ALA A 61 12.72 -5.61 5.18
CA ALA A 61 12.38 -4.74 4.07
C ALA A 61 12.17 -5.51 2.76
N ARG A 62 12.99 -6.55 2.52
CA ARG A 62 12.85 -7.41 1.34
C ARG A 62 11.56 -8.22 1.40
N VAL A 63 11.25 -8.82 2.53
CA VAL A 63 9.99 -9.56 2.73
C VAL A 63 8.79 -8.66 2.46
N LEU A 64 8.77 -7.44 3.01
CA LEU A 64 7.72 -6.47 2.74
C LEU A 64 7.60 -6.12 1.26
N GLN A 65 8.73 -5.86 0.60
CA GLN A 65 8.74 -5.47 -0.80
C GLN A 65 8.30 -6.59 -1.75
N GLU A 66 8.56 -7.85 -1.38
CA GLU A 66 8.17 -9.05 -2.14
C GLU A 66 6.74 -9.51 -1.82
N SER A 67 6.11 -8.95 -0.77
CA SER A 67 4.74 -9.29 -0.38
C SER A 67 3.74 -8.66 -1.35
N GLU A 68 2.86 -9.48 -1.90
CA GLU A 68 1.72 -9.05 -2.73
C GLU A 68 0.46 -8.81 -1.90
N ASP A 69 0.47 -9.30 -0.68
CA ASP A 69 -0.56 -9.12 0.34
C ASP A 69 -0.17 -8.00 1.33
N HIS A 70 -1.09 -7.70 2.25
CA HIS A 70 -0.88 -6.73 3.32
C HIS A 70 -0.53 -7.44 4.62
N PRO A 71 0.73 -7.88 4.82
CA PRO A 71 1.09 -8.68 5.98
C PRO A 71 1.00 -7.87 7.28
N ASP A 72 0.53 -8.52 8.33
CA ASP A 72 0.67 -8.03 9.69
C ASP A 72 2.08 -8.34 10.25
N VAL A 73 2.36 -7.88 11.47
CA VAL A 73 3.69 -8.08 12.07
C VAL A 73 4.00 -9.55 12.34
N GLU A 74 3.00 -10.38 12.64
CA GLU A 74 3.18 -11.80 12.90
C GLU A 74 3.51 -12.56 11.62
N GLU A 75 2.83 -12.22 10.53
CA GLU A 75 3.12 -12.76 9.20
C GLU A 75 4.50 -12.34 8.70
N LEU A 76 4.86 -11.05 8.87
CA LEU A 76 6.21 -10.56 8.57
C LEU A 76 7.28 -11.28 9.40
N TYR A 77 7.02 -11.51 10.68
CA TYR A 77 7.92 -12.26 11.54
C TYR A 77 8.08 -13.70 11.05
N SER A 78 6.98 -14.36 10.72
CA SER A 78 7.01 -15.73 10.21
C SER A 78 7.88 -15.86 8.96
N ARG A 79 7.68 -14.95 7.98
CA ARG A 79 8.43 -14.92 6.72
C ARG A 79 9.89 -14.53 6.91
N ALA A 80 10.17 -13.48 7.68
CA ALA A 80 11.52 -12.98 7.91
C ALA A 80 12.38 -13.94 8.73
N SER A 81 11.81 -14.58 9.77
CA SER A 81 12.51 -15.57 10.60
C SER A 81 12.82 -16.86 9.85
N ALA A 82 12.07 -17.21 8.81
CA ALA A 82 12.39 -18.32 7.93
C ALA A 82 13.66 -18.05 7.08
N ILE A 83 13.98 -16.78 6.81
CA ILE A 83 15.20 -16.37 6.09
C ILE A 83 16.37 -16.16 7.05
N ASP A 84 16.13 -15.52 8.19
CA ASP A 84 17.13 -15.23 9.23
C ASP A 84 16.52 -15.55 10.61
N SER A 85 16.88 -16.72 11.15
CA SER A 85 16.38 -17.21 12.45
C SER A 85 16.81 -16.34 13.64
N GLY A 86 17.75 -15.42 13.46
CA GLY A 86 18.15 -14.45 14.48
C GLY A 86 17.17 -13.28 14.62
N ILE A 87 16.18 -13.15 13.72
CA ILE A 87 15.16 -12.11 13.81
C ILE A 87 14.14 -12.50 14.88
N SER A 88 13.88 -11.60 15.82
CA SER A 88 12.82 -11.74 16.80
C SER A 88 11.60 -10.91 16.41
N ILE A 89 10.41 -11.27 16.91
CA ILE A 89 9.19 -10.49 16.69
C ILE A 89 9.34 -9.03 17.16
N ALA A 90 10.07 -8.79 18.25
CA ALA A 90 10.36 -7.44 18.72
C ALA A 90 11.25 -6.65 17.76
N THR A 91 12.10 -7.34 16.98
CA THR A 91 12.90 -6.72 15.92
C THR A 91 12.01 -6.30 14.74
N VAL A 92 11.04 -7.14 14.37
CA VAL A 92 10.05 -6.82 13.32
C VAL A 92 9.22 -5.61 13.72
N TYR A 93 8.62 -5.61 14.92
CA TYR A 93 7.84 -4.47 15.43
C TYR A 93 8.63 -3.14 15.36
N ARG A 94 9.86 -3.15 15.86
CA ARG A 94 10.72 -1.95 15.83
C ARG A 94 11.08 -1.51 14.43
N THR A 95 11.30 -2.45 13.52
CA THR A 95 11.68 -2.14 12.14
C THR A 95 10.50 -1.56 11.37
N VAL A 96 9.32 -2.18 11.47
CA VAL A 96 8.09 -1.70 10.85
C VAL A 96 7.75 -0.30 11.33
N LYS A 97 7.80 -0.06 12.65
CA LYS A 97 7.59 1.27 13.23
C LYS A 97 8.56 2.32 12.69
N LEU A 98 9.84 1.97 12.54
CA LEU A 98 10.83 2.89 11.97
C LEU A 98 10.54 3.21 10.50
N PHE A 99 10.07 2.24 9.71
CA PHE A 99 9.69 2.45 8.32
C PHE A 99 8.43 3.30 8.20
N GLU A 100 7.44 3.09 9.07
CA GLU A 100 6.23 3.90 9.17
C GLU A 100 6.57 5.36 9.56
N GLU A 101 7.35 5.57 10.62
CA GLU A 101 7.81 6.90 11.06
C GLU A 101 8.63 7.62 9.98
N ALA A 102 9.36 6.88 9.16
CA ALA A 102 10.09 7.40 8.01
C ALA A 102 9.19 7.67 6.79
N GLY A 103 7.89 7.34 6.83
CA GLY A 103 6.97 7.48 5.72
C GLY A 103 7.33 6.59 4.52
N ILE A 104 7.87 5.41 4.78
CA ILE A 104 8.23 4.39 3.78
C ILE A 104 7.15 3.33 3.71
N LEU A 105 6.52 3.02 4.84
CA LEU A 105 5.35 2.15 4.91
C LEU A 105 4.12 2.95 5.30
N GLU A 106 2.99 2.51 4.79
CA GLU A 106 1.66 2.89 5.24
C GLU A 106 1.09 1.79 6.13
N ARG A 107 0.43 2.23 7.20
CA ARG A 107 -0.28 1.35 8.13
C ARG A 107 -1.76 1.37 7.81
N LEU A 108 -2.31 0.19 7.58
CA LEU A 108 -3.71 -0.03 7.27
C LEU A 108 -4.41 -0.77 8.42
N GLU A 109 -5.67 -0.43 8.66
CA GLU A 109 -6.54 -1.11 9.63
C GLU A 109 -7.89 -1.38 8.97
N PHE A 110 -8.23 -2.63 8.73
CA PHE A 110 -9.46 -3.04 8.06
C PHE A 110 -10.59 -3.46 9.02
N GLY A 111 -10.57 -2.95 10.26
CA GLY A 111 -11.64 -3.17 11.22
C GLY A 111 -11.60 -4.52 11.96
N ASP A 112 -10.63 -5.37 11.68
CA ASP A 112 -10.37 -6.64 12.37
C ASP A 112 -9.45 -6.51 13.59
N GLY A 113 -9.02 -5.28 13.90
CA GLY A 113 -8.12 -4.95 15.01
C GLY A 113 -6.66 -5.26 14.73
N ARG A 114 -6.29 -5.67 13.49
CA ARG A 114 -4.93 -5.92 13.06
C ARG A 114 -4.40 -4.76 12.24
N ALA A 115 -3.17 -4.35 12.54
CA ALA A 115 -2.44 -3.42 11.69
C ALA A 115 -1.71 -4.19 10.61
N ARG A 116 -1.96 -3.84 9.35
CA ARG A 116 -1.27 -4.36 8.17
C ARG A 116 -0.40 -3.29 7.56
N TYR A 117 0.57 -3.67 6.77
CA TYR A 117 1.57 -2.75 6.24
C TYR A 117 1.78 -2.95 4.76
N GLU A 118 1.92 -1.82 4.06
CA GLU A 118 2.28 -1.79 2.64
C GLU A 118 3.31 -0.70 2.34
N ASP A 119 3.86 -0.73 1.15
CA ASP A 119 4.78 0.29 0.65
C ASP A 119 4.01 1.60 0.38
N ALA A 120 4.42 2.69 1.03
CA ALA A 120 3.76 4.00 0.90
C ALA A 120 3.90 4.65 -0.51
N GLU A 121 4.76 4.12 -1.38
CA GLU A 121 4.88 4.55 -2.78
C GLU A 121 4.21 3.59 -3.76
N ARG A 122 3.37 2.68 -3.26
CA ARG A 122 2.54 1.85 -4.13
C ARG A 122 1.58 2.72 -4.95
N ASP A 123 1.29 2.27 -6.17
CA ASP A 123 0.26 2.89 -6.98
C ASP A 123 -1.09 2.83 -6.23
N HIS A 124 -1.90 3.88 -6.43
CA HIS A 124 -3.20 3.95 -5.78
C HIS A 124 -4.07 2.76 -6.12
N HIS A 125 -4.69 2.18 -5.11
CA HIS A 125 -5.65 1.09 -5.20
C HIS A 125 -6.65 1.18 -4.04
N ASP A 126 -7.80 0.57 -4.25
CA ASP A 126 -8.87 0.45 -3.28
C ASP A 126 -8.93 -0.98 -2.72
N HIS A 127 -9.59 -1.17 -1.59
CA HIS A 127 -9.62 -2.44 -0.89
C HIS A 127 -11.04 -3.01 -0.79
N LEU A 128 -11.20 -4.31 -1.07
CA LEU A 128 -12.39 -5.08 -0.72
C LEU A 128 -12.00 -6.14 0.32
N ILE A 129 -12.57 -6.06 1.49
CA ILE A 129 -12.32 -6.94 2.62
C ILE A 129 -13.38 -8.03 2.66
N ASP A 130 -12.99 -9.30 2.54
CA ASP A 130 -13.88 -10.44 2.77
C ASP A 130 -14.11 -10.63 4.27
N LEU A 131 -15.32 -10.32 4.72
CA LEU A 131 -15.72 -10.44 6.14
C LEU A 131 -15.68 -11.88 6.67
N THR A 132 -15.62 -12.88 5.80
CA THR A 132 -15.59 -14.30 6.21
C THR A 132 -14.16 -14.77 6.46
N THR A 133 -13.23 -14.36 5.62
CA THR A 133 -11.83 -14.85 5.63
C THR A 133 -10.84 -13.83 6.14
N GLY A 134 -11.19 -12.53 6.10
CA GLY A 134 -10.26 -11.43 6.35
C GLY A 134 -9.32 -11.17 5.16
N GLU A 135 -9.53 -11.85 4.02
CA GLU A 135 -8.77 -11.61 2.79
C GLU A 135 -9.00 -10.18 2.30
N VAL A 136 -7.93 -9.51 1.92
CA VAL A 136 -7.96 -8.16 1.33
C VAL A 136 -7.68 -8.29 -0.17
N ILE A 137 -8.59 -7.79 -0.97
CA ILE A 137 -8.52 -7.80 -2.44
C ILE A 137 -8.32 -6.36 -2.89
N GLU A 138 -7.23 -6.12 -3.62
CA GLU A 138 -6.96 -4.81 -4.22
C GLU A 138 -7.70 -4.70 -5.57
N PHE A 139 -8.22 -3.51 -5.85
CA PHE A 139 -8.82 -3.20 -7.13
C PHE A 139 -8.64 -1.73 -7.48
N VAL A 140 -8.76 -1.42 -8.77
CA VAL A 140 -8.86 -0.04 -9.27
C VAL A 140 -10.06 0.00 -10.21
N ASP A 141 -10.91 1.01 -10.04
CA ASP A 141 -12.07 1.22 -10.88
C ASP A 141 -12.14 2.68 -11.35
N ALA A 142 -11.93 2.89 -12.65
CA ALA A 142 -11.89 4.22 -13.24
C ALA A 142 -13.23 4.98 -13.13
N GLU A 143 -14.36 4.29 -13.01
CA GLU A 143 -15.67 4.92 -12.85
C GLU A 143 -15.83 5.44 -11.41
N ILE A 144 -15.31 4.71 -10.43
CA ILE A 144 -15.28 5.16 -9.02
C ILE A 144 -14.40 6.39 -8.90
N GLU A 145 -13.20 6.38 -9.50
CA GLU A 145 -12.27 7.51 -9.50
C GLU A 145 -12.93 8.77 -10.09
N ALA A 146 -13.51 8.64 -11.29
CA ALA A 146 -14.19 9.73 -11.96
C ALA A 146 -15.41 10.26 -11.16
N LEU A 147 -16.13 9.36 -10.47
CA LEU A 147 -17.27 9.72 -9.63
C LEU A 147 -16.82 10.56 -8.42
N GLN A 148 -15.75 10.17 -7.76
CA GLN A 148 -15.22 10.86 -6.58
C GLN A 148 -14.71 12.27 -6.95
N GLU A 149 -13.98 12.38 -8.07
CA GLU A 149 -13.48 13.66 -8.58
C GLU A 149 -14.64 14.61 -8.96
N ARG A 150 -15.69 14.07 -9.61
CA ARG A 150 -16.89 14.84 -9.93
C ARG A 150 -17.59 15.34 -8.68
N ILE A 151 -17.77 14.49 -7.66
CA ILE A 151 -18.41 14.88 -6.40
C ILE A 151 -17.61 15.99 -5.72
N ALA A 152 -16.28 15.86 -5.64
CA ALA A 152 -15.42 16.88 -5.04
C ALA A 152 -15.55 18.22 -5.76
N THR A 153 -15.54 18.19 -7.10
CA THR A 153 -15.70 19.38 -7.93
C THR A 153 -17.07 20.04 -7.74
N GLU A 154 -18.15 19.26 -7.73
CA GLU A 154 -19.52 19.76 -7.50
C GLU A 154 -19.67 20.44 -6.12
N LEU A 155 -18.91 19.97 -5.13
CA LEU A 155 -18.85 20.56 -3.80
C LEU A 155 -17.87 21.74 -3.68
N GLY A 156 -17.15 22.07 -4.75
CA GLY A 156 -16.19 23.19 -4.80
C GLY A 156 -14.80 22.85 -4.26
N TYR A 157 -14.42 21.57 -4.26
CA TYR A 157 -13.12 21.11 -3.78
C TYR A 157 -12.28 20.51 -4.92
N GLU A 158 -10.96 20.61 -4.79
CA GLU A 158 -9.99 19.86 -5.58
C GLU A 158 -9.62 18.58 -4.80
N LEU A 159 -9.92 17.41 -5.35
CA LEU A 159 -9.61 16.14 -4.71
C LEU A 159 -8.08 15.97 -4.63
N ARG A 160 -7.56 15.62 -3.45
CA ARG A 160 -6.13 15.41 -3.21
C ARG A 160 -5.79 13.96 -2.90
N GLY A 161 -6.78 13.16 -2.65
CA GLY A 161 -6.70 11.74 -2.35
C GLY A 161 -7.98 11.26 -1.73
N HIS A 162 -8.17 9.97 -1.74
CA HIS A 162 -9.29 9.29 -1.09
C HIS A 162 -8.81 7.97 -0.48
N ARG A 163 -9.68 7.34 0.27
CA ARG A 163 -9.55 5.99 0.76
C ARG A 163 -10.90 5.32 0.62
N LEU A 164 -10.95 4.22 -0.10
CA LEU A 164 -12.16 3.41 -0.26
C LEU A 164 -11.93 2.00 0.26
N GLU A 165 -12.81 1.58 1.15
CA GLU A 165 -12.85 0.21 1.68
C GLU A 165 -14.25 -0.35 1.47
N LEU A 166 -14.34 -1.46 0.79
CA LEU A 166 -15.56 -2.23 0.63
C LEU A 166 -15.50 -3.45 1.53
N TYR A 167 -16.61 -3.76 2.18
CA TYR A 167 -16.74 -4.92 3.05
C TYR A 167 -17.80 -5.86 2.47
N GLY A 168 -17.42 -7.09 2.20
CA GLY A 168 -18.31 -8.03 1.53
C GLY A 168 -18.17 -9.47 2.02
N VAL A 169 -19.06 -10.31 1.53
CA VAL A 169 -18.97 -11.76 1.67
C VAL A 169 -19.04 -12.40 0.28
N LYS A 170 -18.25 -13.42 0.06
CA LYS A 170 -18.16 -14.11 -1.23
C LYS A 170 -19.52 -14.68 -1.63
N ARG A 171 -20.03 -14.30 -2.80
CA ARG A 171 -21.29 -14.87 -3.30
C ARG A 171 -21.13 -16.36 -3.56
N ARG A 172 -22.05 -17.17 -3.07
CA ARG A 172 -22.11 -18.58 -3.48
C ARG A 172 -22.41 -18.62 -4.98
N LYS A 173 -21.58 -19.31 -5.75
CA LYS A 173 -21.90 -19.61 -7.14
C LYS A 173 -23.15 -20.51 -7.15
N SER A 174 -24.21 -20.03 -7.77
CA SER A 174 -25.44 -20.80 -8.04
C SER A 174 -25.17 -21.88 -9.05
#